data_643dd4acadb556e7a4080327bfd75e31
#
_entry.id   643dd4acadb556e7a4080327bfd75e31
#
_cell.length_a   1.000
_cell.length_b   1.000
_cell.length_c   1.000
_cell.angle_alpha   90.00
_cell.angle_beta   90.00
_cell.angle_gamma   90.00
#
_symmetry.space_group_name_H-M   'P 1'
#
loop_
_entity.id
_entity.type
_entity.pdbx_description
1 polymer ?
#
loop_
_entity_poly.entity_id
_entity_poly.type
_entity_poly.pdbx_seq_one_letter_code
_entity_poly.pdbx_strand_id
1 'polypeptide(L)'
;IDGLVYSNTVDLIDNSAVIDWFTYFFAPIGLKTLEVVLTDLPPYGTASTTVTVSNPGLDAKVGQIALGQAIELGIVLYGTSISIEDYSRKERDQFGNAVIVERGFAQTVDFDLKVPTLGARRVQNLLAKYRTTPVVWNGTKDASYGVNVYGYYRRFDINLSAPEVSDATIEVEGLI
;
A
#
# COMPACT_ATOMS: atom_id res chain seq x y z
N ILE A 1 27.51 -18.44 5.98
CA ILE A 1 26.89 -18.37 7.32
C ILE A 1 25.47 -18.89 7.13
N ASP A 2 25.24 -20.15 7.48
CA ASP A 2 23.89 -20.70 7.56
C ASP A 2 23.30 -20.28 8.91
N GLY A 3 22.38 -19.35 8.89
CA GLY A 3 21.71 -18.89 10.09
C GLY A 3 20.57 -17.92 9.78
N LEU A 4 19.62 -17.83 10.69
CA LEU A 4 18.51 -16.89 10.63
C LEU A 4 19.08 -15.46 10.75
N VAL A 5 18.88 -14.64 9.73
CA VAL A 5 19.41 -13.28 9.67
C VAL A 5 18.36 -12.26 10.07
N TYR A 6 17.09 -12.55 9.78
CA TYR A 6 15.96 -11.66 10.08
C TYR A 6 14.72 -12.51 10.36
N SER A 7 13.96 -12.11 11.36
CA SER A 7 12.66 -12.70 11.65
C SER A 7 11.72 -11.60 12.16
N ASN A 8 10.54 -11.51 11.58
CA ASN A 8 9.49 -10.63 12.04
C ASN A 8 8.17 -11.41 12.12
N THR A 9 7.39 -11.15 13.14
CA THR A 9 6.06 -11.73 13.33
C THR A 9 5.07 -10.61 13.45
N VAL A 10 4.06 -10.60 12.58
CA VAL A 10 3.02 -9.59 12.56
C VAL A 10 1.69 -10.23 12.93
N ASP A 11 1.03 -9.72 13.95
CA ASP A 11 -0.32 -10.11 14.31
C ASP A 11 -1.32 -9.27 13.52
N LEU A 12 -2.15 -9.96 12.74
CA LEU A 12 -3.15 -9.35 11.87
C LEU A 12 -4.53 -9.25 12.55
N ILE A 13 -4.69 -9.83 13.74
CA ILE A 13 -5.96 -9.86 14.46
C ILE A 13 -6.09 -8.59 15.31
N ASP A 14 -7.23 -7.94 15.24
CA ASP A 14 -7.58 -6.82 16.09
C ASP A 14 -8.39 -7.31 17.30
N ASN A 15 -7.72 -7.35 18.45
CA ASN A 15 -8.34 -7.70 19.73
C ASN A 15 -8.74 -6.47 20.56
N SER A 16 -8.68 -5.27 20.01
CA SER A 16 -8.95 -4.02 20.75
C SER A 16 -10.40 -3.92 21.24
N ALA A 17 -11.35 -4.59 20.58
CA ALA A 17 -12.75 -4.66 20.96
C ALA A 17 -13.06 -5.69 22.06
N VAL A 18 -12.06 -6.51 22.47
CA VAL A 18 -12.23 -7.53 23.50
C VAL A 18 -11.98 -6.91 24.88
N ILE A 19 -13.06 -6.49 25.55
CA ILE A 19 -13.00 -5.82 26.87
C ILE A 19 -13.54 -6.66 28.01
N ASP A 20 -14.29 -7.73 27.72
CA ASP A 20 -14.87 -8.64 28.70
C ASP A 20 -15.05 -10.06 28.14
N TRP A 21 -15.53 -10.99 28.99
CA TRP A 21 -15.74 -12.38 28.61
C TRP A 21 -16.82 -12.53 27.51
N PHE A 22 -17.81 -11.67 27.47
CA PHE A 22 -18.87 -11.71 26.47
C PHE A 22 -18.29 -11.34 25.09
N THR A 23 -17.55 -10.24 25.01
CA THR A 23 -16.91 -9.81 23.76
C THR A 23 -15.83 -10.80 23.31
N TYR A 24 -15.11 -11.45 24.23
CA TYR A 24 -14.16 -12.50 23.90
C TYR A 24 -14.79 -13.68 23.15
N PHE A 25 -15.98 -14.13 23.57
CA PHE A 25 -16.64 -15.29 22.96
C PHE A 25 -17.57 -14.93 21.79
N PHE A 26 -18.14 -13.74 21.75
CA PHE A 26 -19.23 -13.40 20.81
C PHE A 26 -18.90 -12.22 19.89
N ALA A 27 -17.84 -11.44 20.14
CA ALA A 27 -17.44 -10.39 19.21
C ALA A 27 -16.86 -11.00 17.92
N PRO A 28 -17.19 -10.45 16.74
CA PRO A 28 -16.55 -10.88 15.51
C PRO A 28 -15.06 -10.56 15.56
N ILE A 29 -14.25 -11.50 15.08
CA ILE A 29 -12.80 -11.29 14.96
C ILE A 29 -12.56 -10.24 13.87
N GLY A 30 -12.02 -9.10 14.26
CA GLY A 30 -11.61 -8.05 13.34
C GLY A 30 -10.19 -8.28 12.82
N LEU A 31 -9.93 -7.80 11.60
CA LEU A 31 -8.57 -7.72 11.06
C LEU A 31 -8.02 -6.32 11.32
N LYS A 32 -6.84 -6.26 11.91
CA LYS A 32 -6.14 -5.01 12.20
C LYS A 32 -5.61 -4.35 10.91
N THR A 33 -5.10 -5.16 10.01
CA THR A 33 -4.60 -4.73 8.72
C THR A 33 -4.70 -5.86 7.71
N LEU A 34 -4.95 -5.51 6.46
CA LEU A 34 -4.96 -6.44 5.33
C LEU A 34 -3.62 -6.43 4.57
N GLU A 35 -2.75 -5.49 4.90
CA GLU A 35 -1.49 -5.25 4.22
C GLU A 35 -0.35 -5.14 5.21
N VAL A 36 0.77 -5.78 4.89
CA VAL A 36 2.01 -5.70 5.67
C VAL A 36 3.15 -5.34 4.74
N VAL A 37 3.86 -4.27 5.05
CA VAL A 37 5.04 -3.83 4.31
C VAL A 37 6.25 -3.85 5.23
N LEU A 38 7.29 -4.58 4.83
CA LEU A 38 8.56 -4.68 5.54
C LEU A 38 9.64 -4.00 4.68
N THR A 39 10.17 -2.89 5.15
CA THR A 39 11.17 -2.09 4.42
C THR A 39 12.59 -2.25 4.96
N ASP A 40 12.75 -2.94 6.08
CA ASP A 40 14.00 -3.09 6.85
C ASP A 40 14.70 -4.44 6.64
N LEU A 41 14.35 -5.15 5.57
CA LEU A 41 15.00 -6.42 5.24
C LEU A 41 16.49 -6.22 4.93
N PRO A 42 17.39 -6.99 5.55
CA PRO A 42 18.81 -6.87 5.28
C PRO A 42 19.14 -7.28 3.83
N PRO A 43 20.05 -6.57 3.16
CA PRO A 43 20.31 -6.74 1.73
C PRO A 43 21.27 -7.91 1.42
N TYR A 44 20.85 -9.13 1.71
CA TYR A 44 21.62 -10.34 1.37
C TYR A 44 21.17 -10.91 0.03
N GLY A 45 22.04 -10.90 -0.95
CA GLY A 45 21.75 -11.37 -2.32
C GLY A 45 21.55 -12.90 -2.45
N THR A 46 21.96 -13.67 -1.45
CA THR A 46 21.88 -15.14 -1.43
C THR A 46 20.92 -15.69 -0.39
N ALA A 47 20.19 -14.82 0.31
CA ALA A 47 19.24 -15.26 1.32
C ALA A 47 17.95 -15.81 0.70
N SER A 48 17.38 -16.82 1.33
CA SER A 48 16.02 -17.28 1.06
C SER A 48 15.03 -16.58 1.98
N THR A 49 13.89 -16.18 1.45
CA THR A 49 12.79 -15.60 2.22
C THR A 49 11.68 -16.61 2.38
N THR A 50 11.29 -16.87 3.62
CA THR A 50 10.16 -17.72 3.94
C THR A 50 9.06 -16.90 4.57
N VAL A 51 7.86 -16.92 3.99
CA VAL A 51 6.68 -16.27 4.53
C VAL A 51 5.72 -17.34 5.02
N THR A 52 5.41 -17.33 6.31
CA THR A 52 4.46 -18.26 6.90
C THR A 52 3.20 -17.50 7.30
N VAL A 53 2.06 -17.90 6.77
CA VAL A 53 0.76 -17.34 7.15
C VAL A 53 -0.02 -18.42 7.89
N SER A 54 -0.45 -18.10 9.11
CA SER A 54 -1.18 -19.02 9.98
C SER A 54 -2.53 -18.45 10.36
N ASN A 55 -3.58 -19.24 10.22
CA ASN A 55 -4.94 -18.92 10.68
C ASN A 55 -5.48 -20.11 11.45
N PRO A 56 -5.27 -20.20 12.77
CA PRO A 56 -5.62 -21.36 13.57
C PRO A 56 -7.12 -21.69 13.49
N GLY A 57 -7.44 -22.90 13.03
CA GLY A 57 -8.82 -23.39 12.92
C GLY A 57 -9.59 -22.96 11.68
N LEU A 58 -8.99 -22.15 10.80
CA LEU A 58 -9.58 -21.67 9.56
C LEU A 58 -8.57 -21.72 8.41
N ASP A 59 -9.04 -21.50 7.17
CA ASP A 59 -8.17 -21.40 6.01
C ASP A 59 -7.33 -20.12 6.05
N ALA A 60 -6.01 -20.26 5.88
CA ALA A 60 -5.14 -19.11 5.66
C ALA A 60 -5.19 -18.72 4.18
N LYS A 61 -5.42 -17.43 3.90
CA LYS A 61 -5.50 -16.89 2.54
C LYS A 61 -4.54 -15.73 2.38
N VAL A 62 -3.83 -15.72 1.26
CA VAL A 62 -2.92 -14.64 0.86
C VAL A 62 -3.33 -14.20 -0.54
N GLY A 63 -3.59 -12.90 -0.71
CA GLY A 63 -3.91 -12.33 -2.01
C GLY A 63 -2.66 -12.23 -2.87
N GLN A 64 -1.62 -11.56 -2.35
CA GLN A 64 -0.39 -11.31 -3.09
C GLN A 64 0.81 -11.15 -2.16
N ILE A 65 1.97 -11.59 -2.61
CA ILE A 65 3.27 -11.33 -1.97
C ILE A 65 4.16 -10.69 -3.02
N ALA A 66 4.66 -9.49 -2.74
CA ALA A 66 5.61 -8.77 -3.59
C ALA A 66 6.96 -8.67 -2.86
N LEU A 67 8.02 -9.08 -3.52
CA LEU A 67 9.41 -8.94 -3.06
C LEU A 67 10.18 -8.08 -4.05
N GLY A 68 10.94 -7.13 -3.55
CA GLY A 68 11.68 -6.24 -4.42
C GLY A 68 12.69 -5.39 -3.68
N GLN A 69 13.38 -4.55 -4.42
CA GLN A 69 14.29 -3.55 -3.88
C GLN A 69 13.51 -2.27 -3.58
N ALA A 70 13.62 -1.77 -2.36
CA ALA A 70 13.10 -0.45 -2.02
C ALA A 70 13.96 0.65 -2.65
N ILE A 71 13.32 1.60 -3.30
CA ILE A 71 13.96 2.76 -3.92
C ILE A 71 13.27 4.02 -3.39
N GLU A 72 14.03 4.87 -2.75
CA GLU A 72 13.54 6.14 -2.26
C GLU A 72 13.44 7.15 -3.41
N LEU A 73 12.26 7.76 -3.57
CA LEU A 73 11.97 8.78 -4.57
C LEU A 73 12.11 10.19 -4.00
N GLY A 74 11.74 10.37 -2.75
CA GLY A 74 11.73 11.66 -2.07
C GLY A 74 11.06 11.56 -0.70
N ILE A 75 10.77 12.71 -0.10
CA ILE A 75 10.12 12.81 1.20
C ILE A 75 8.64 13.12 0.96
N VAL A 76 7.76 12.28 1.49
CA VAL A 76 6.31 12.49 1.43
C VAL A 76 5.92 13.60 2.40
N LEU A 77 5.06 14.50 1.91
CA LEU A 77 4.55 15.62 2.68
C LEU A 77 3.16 15.33 3.26
N TYR A 78 2.80 16.05 4.29
CA TYR A 78 1.40 16.20 4.69
C TYR A 78 0.64 16.92 3.58
N GLY A 79 -0.48 16.34 3.13
CA GLY A 79 -1.22 16.77 1.93
C GLY A 79 -1.47 15.59 1.01
N THR A 80 -0.72 14.50 1.17
CA THR A 80 -1.00 13.22 0.52
C THR A 80 -2.45 12.82 0.78
N SER A 81 -3.20 12.56 -0.28
CA SER A 81 -4.61 12.17 -0.20
C SER A 81 -4.79 10.69 -0.54
N ILE A 82 -5.73 10.06 0.17
CA ILE A 82 -6.13 8.67 -0.08
C ILE A 82 -7.59 8.71 -0.50
N SER A 83 -7.91 8.08 -1.62
CA SER A 83 -9.26 8.01 -2.15
C SER A 83 -9.59 6.61 -2.63
N ILE A 84 -10.88 6.37 -2.87
CA ILE A 84 -11.42 5.10 -3.35
C ILE A 84 -12.17 5.40 -4.64
N GLU A 85 -11.78 4.74 -5.72
CA GLU A 85 -12.51 4.75 -6.98
C GLU A 85 -13.43 3.52 -7.04
N ASP A 86 -14.74 3.76 -6.94
CA ASP A 86 -15.77 2.72 -6.93
C ASP A 86 -16.30 2.50 -8.35
N TYR A 87 -16.08 1.32 -8.89
CA TYR A 87 -16.54 0.92 -10.23
C TYR A 87 -17.95 0.31 -10.25
N SER A 88 -18.70 0.38 -9.13
CA SER A 88 -20.08 -0.11 -9.04
C SER A 88 -20.99 0.67 -9.98
N ARG A 89 -21.89 -0.05 -10.65
CA ARG A 89 -22.90 0.53 -11.52
C ARG A 89 -24.10 0.98 -10.71
N LYS A 90 -24.42 2.27 -10.80
CA LYS A 90 -25.55 2.90 -10.10
C LYS A 90 -26.52 3.47 -11.14
N GLU A 91 -27.64 2.83 -11.34
CA GLU A 91 -28.66 3.24 -12.33
C GLU A 91 -30.01 3.41 -11.65
N ARG A 92 -30.91 4.14 -12.31
CA ARG A 92 -32.31 4.21 -11.93
C ARG A 92 -33.16 3.55 -13.01
N ASP A 93 -34.11 2.72 -12.58
CA ASP A 93 -35.11 2.18 -13.49
C ASP A 93 -36.11 3.26 -13.94
N GLN A 94 -36.98 2.92 -14.89
CA GLN A 94 -38.01 3.83 -15.39
C GLN A 94 -39.05 4.26 -14.33
N PHE A 95 -39.08 3.59 -13.17
CA PHE A 95 -39.95 3.90 -12.04
C PHE A 95 -39.25 4.69 -10.94
N GLY A 96 -37.97 5.04 -11.14
CA GLY A 96 -37.17 5.80 -10.20
C GLY A 96 -36.48 4.97 -9.10
N ASN A 97 -36.61 3.63 -9.12
CA ASN A 97 -35.92 2.78 -8.16
C ASN A 97 -34.43 2.72 -8.47
N ALA A 98 -33.60 2.73 -7.42
CA ALA A 98 -32.16 2.58 -7.56
C ALA A 98 -31.81 1.11 -7.81
N VAL A 99 -31.09 0.84 -8.90
CA VAL A 99 -30.48 -0.45 -9.19
C VAL A 99 -28.98 -0.30 -9.02
N ILE A 100 -28.44 -0.98 -8.00
CA ILE A 100 -27.01 -0.93 -7.67
C ILE A 100 -26.42 -2.30 -7.93
N VAL A 101 -25.41 -2.36 -8.81
CA VAL A 101 -24.60 -3.55 -9.06
C VAL A 101 -23.23 -3.30 -8.50
N GLU A 102 -22.92 -3.92 -7.38
CA GLU A 102 -21.61 -3.81 -6.72
C GLU A 102 -20.53 -4.43 -7.60
N ARG A 103 -19.41 -3.72 -7.72
CA ARG A 103 -18.21 -4.16 -8.41
C ARG A 103 -17.00 -3.90 -7.53
N GLY A 104 -15.80 -4.24 -8.00
CA GLY A 104 -14.57 -3.90 -7.33
C GLY A 104 -14.34 -2.40 -7.22
N PHE A 105 -13.44 -2.01 -6.34
CA PHE A 105 -12.96 -0.64 -6.20
C PHE A 105 -11.43 -0.64 -6.22
N ALA A 106 -10.83 0.46 -6.66
CA ALA A 106 -9.39 0.68 -6.54
C ALA A 106 -9.11 1.74 -5.48
N GLN A 107 -8.06 1.52 -4.72
CA GLN A 107 -7.52 2.56 -3.85
C GLN A 107 -6.62 3.46 -4.68
N THR A 108 -6.81 4.77 -4.58
CA THR A 108 -5.99 5.77 -5.26
C THR A 108 -5.28 6.62 -4.21
N VAL A 109 -4.01 6.89 -4.43
CA VAL A 109 -3.22 7.75 -3.55
C VAL A 109 -2.50 8.81 -4.37
N ASP A 110 -2.69 10.06 -3.96
CA ASP A 110 -1.97 11.20 -4.49
C ASP A 110 -0.88 11.60 -3.51
N PHE A 111 0.35 11.26 -3.85
CA PHE A 111 1.51 11.59 -3.04
C PHE A 111 2.04 12.97 -3.36
N ASP A 112 2.11 13.82 -2.35
CA ASP A 112 2.87 15.07 -2.41
C ASP A 112 4.29 14.83 -1.88
N LEU A 113 5.29 15.14 -2.70
CA LEU A 113 6.69 14.80 -2.46
C LEU A 113 7.60 16.03 -2.52
N LYS A 114 8.65 16.01 -1.71
CA LYS A 114 9.85 16.82 -1.91
C LYS A 114 10.96 15.95 -2.47
N VAL A 115 11.47 16.33 -3.63
CA VAL A 115 12.54 15.62 -4.35
C VAL A 115 13.76 16.54 -4.47
N PRO A 116 14.99 16.09 -4.18
CA PRO A 116 16.18 16.87 -4.48
C PRO A 116 16.23 17.24 -5.96
N THR A 117 16.37 18.53 -6.29
CA THR A 117 16.29 19.02 -7.67
C THR A 117 17.31 18.35 -8.58
N LEU A 118 18.52 18.09 -8.08
CA LEU A 118 19.55 17.34 -8.81
C LEU A 118 19.16 15.88 -9.09
N GLY A 119 18.22 15.32 -8.30
CA GLY A 119 17.70 13.97 -8.45
C GLY A 119 16.49 13.85 -9.37
N ALA A 120 15.88 14.96 -9.78
CA ALA A 120 14.61 14.99 -10.53
C ALA A 120 14.65 14.11 -11.80
N ARG A 121 15.73 14.23 -12.58
CA ARG A 121 15.90 13.42 -13.81
C ARG A 121 16.04 11.93 -13.52
N ARG A 122 16.71 11.57 -12.43
CA ARG A 122 16.82 10.17 -12.00
C ARG A 122 15.45 9.59 -11.66
N VAL A 123 14.64 10.32 -10.89
CA VAL A 123 13.27 9.91 -10.54
C VAL A 123 12.43 9.75 -11.79
N GLN A 124 12.47 10.71 -12.71
CA GLN A 124 11.73 10.63 -13.98
C GLN A 124 12.12 9.40 -14.80
N ASN A 125 13.42 9.12 -14.96
CA ASN A 125 13.89 7.95 -15.69
C ASN A 125 13.50 6.63 -15.03
N LEU A 126 13.52 6.59 -13.69
CA LEU A 126 13.08 5.45 -12.91
C LEU A 126 11.60 5.16 -13.13
N LEU A 127 10.76 6.17 -12.99
CA LEU A 127 9.32 6.05 -13.21
C LEU A 127 9.00 5.64 -14.66
N ALA A 128 9.70 6.21 -15.64
CA ALA A 128 9.55 5.82 -17.04
C ALA A 128 9.86 4.33 -17.26
N LYS A 129 10.83 3.77 -16.53
CA LYS A 129 11.17 2.35 -16.58
C LYS A 129 10.04 1.47 -16.04
N TYR A 130 9.40 1.88 -14.94
CA TYR A 130 8.36 1.10 -14.25
C TYR A 130 6.92 1.49 -14.64
N ARG A 131 6.73 2.27 -15.71
CA ARG A 131 5.41 2.78 -16.13
C ARG A 131 4.34 1.72 -16.39
N THR A 132 4.74 0.49 -16.69
CA THR A 132 3.82 -0.63 -16.99
C THR A 132 3.94 -1.79 -16.01
N THR A 133 4.73 -1.62 -14.95
CA THR A 133 4.97 -2.68 -13.97
C THR A 133 4.36 -2.26 -12.65
N PRO A 134 3.42 -3.02 -12.10
CA PRO A 134 2.91 -2.75 -10.76
C PRO A 134 4.02 -2.88 -9.73
N VAL A 135 4.06 -1.94 -8.81
CA VAL A 135 5.03 -1.90 -7.70
C VAL A 135 4.32 -1.55 -6.40
N VAL A 136 4.97 -1.81 -5.28
CA VAL A 136 4.47 -1.37 -3.97
C VAL A 136 4.90 0.08 -3.76
N TRP A 137 3.94 0.95 -3.55
CA TRP A 137 4.12 2.35 -3.17
C TRP A 137 3.94 2.47 -1.68
N ASN A 138 4.97 2.96 -1.02
CA ASN A 138 4.95 3.16 0.43
C ASN A 138 5.20 4.64 0.74
N GLY A 139 4.22 5.30 1.33
CA GLY A 139 4.31 6.72 1.67
C GLY A 139 4.92 6.97 3.03
N THR A 140 4.88 6.00 3.94
CA THR A 140 5.43 6.14 5.28
C THR A 140 5.84 4.79 5.86
N LYS A 141 6.81 4.82 6.77
CA LYS A 141 7.21 3.63 7.53
C LYS A 141 6.20 3.27 8.61
N ASP A 142 5.32 4.19 8.98
CA ASP A 142 4.27 3.96 9.96
C ASP A 142 3.01 3.42 9.28
N ALA A 143 2.72 2.16 9.52
CA ALA A 143 1.56 1.46 8.97
C ALA A 143 0.21 2.07 9.41
N SER A 144 0.19 2.85 10.49
CA SER A 144 -1.03 3.48 11.01
C SER A 144 -1.66 4.47 10.03
N TYR A 145 -0.86 5.06 9.14
CA TYR A 145 -1.37 6.00 8.14
C TYR A 145 -1.96 5.34 6.89
N GLY A 146 -1.80 4.02 6.71
CA GLY A 146 -2.43 3.27 5.62
C GLY A 146 -2.04 3.71 4.20
N VAL A 147 -0.87 4.35 4.03
CA VAL A 147 -0.44 4.92 2.74
C VAL A 147 0.44 3.92 1.98
N ASN A 148 -0.05 2.68 1.89
CA ASN A 148 0.61 1.61 1.13
C ASN A 148 -0.32 1.16 0.01
N VAL A 149 0.16 1.16 -1.21
CA VAL A 149 -0.63 0.72 -2.37
C VAL A 149 0.22 -0.16 -3.27
N TYR A 150 -0.29 -1.32 -3.63
CA TYR A 150 0.26 -2.12 -4.71
C TYR A 150 -0.46 -1.78 -6.01
N GLY A 151 0.25 -1.15 -6.93
CA GLY A 151 -0.35 -0.67 -8.17
C GLY A 151 0.63 0.01 -9.10
N TYR A 152 0.11 0.79 -9.99
CA TYR A 152 0.89 1.56 -10.95
C TYR A 152 0.59 3.06 -10.80
N TYR A 153 1.57 3.90 -11.16
CA TYR A 153 1.32 5.32 -11.18
C TYR A 153 0.60 5.73 -12.47
N ARG A 154 -0.37 6.63 -12.35
CA ARG A 154 -1.12 7.22 -13.48
C ARG A 154 -0.43 8.46 -14.01
N ARG A 155 0.04 9.28 -13.09
CA ARG A 155 0.63 10.59 -13.40
C ARG A 155 1.77 10.91 -12.47
N PHE A 156 2.79 11.54 -13.02
CA PHE A 156 3.91 12.11 -12.28
C PHE A 156 4.18 13.52 -12.81
N ASP A 157 4.17 14.49 -11.91
CA ASP A 157 4.53 15.87 -12.20
C ASP A 157 5.64 16.30 -11.24
N ILE A 158 6.61 17.03 -11.75
CA ILE A 158 7.66 17.66 -10.94
C ILE A 158 7.77 19.12 -11.31
N ASN A 159 7.70 19.98 -10.32
CA ASN A 159 7.85 21.41 -10.45
C ASN A 159 9.20 21.83 -9.87
N LEU A 160 10.11 22.30 -10.71
CA LEU A 160 11.44 22.78 -10.31
C LEU A 160 11.30 24.15 -9.64
N SER A 161 10.81 24.14 -8.40
CA SER A 161 10.46 25.35 -7.64
C SER A 161 11.65 26.02 -6.99
N ALA A 162 12.73 25.27 -6.68
CA ALA A 162 13.94 25.79 -6.05
C ALA A 162 15.20 25.03 -6.49
N PRO A 163 16.40 25.63 -6.31
CA PRO A 163 17.65 25.00 -6.72
C PRO A 163 17.97 23.69 -5.98
N GLU A 164 17.59 23.58 -4.71
CA GLU A 164 17.93 22.44 -3.87
C GLU A 164 16.84 21.39 -3.83
N VAL A 165 15.59 21.81 -3.74
CA VAL A 165 14.43 20.91 -3.54
C VAL A 165 13.28 21.34 -4.44
N SER A 166 12.67 20.38 -5.10
CA SER A 166 11.54 20.56 -6.01
C SER A 166 10.31 19.87 -5.47
N ASP A 167 9.15 20.42 -5.80
CA ASP A 167 7.86 19.81 -5.50
C ASP A 167 7.50 18.78 -6.58
N ALA A 168 7.02 17.64 -6.18
CA ALA A 168 6.54 16.61 -7.10
C ALA A 168 5.23 15.99 -6.59
N THR A 169 4.41 15.56 -7.52
CA THR A 169 3.18 14.83 -7.23
C THR A 169 3.15 13.52 -8.01
N ILE A 170 2.71 12.45 -7.37
CA ILE A 170 2.53 11.12 -7.99
C ILE A 170 1.14 10.63 -7.67
N GLU A 171 0.33 10.44 -8.70
CA GLU A 171 -0.98 9.78 -8.61
C GLU A 171 -0.78 8.28 -8.84
N VAL A 172 -1.18 7.46 -7.87
CA VAL A 172 -1.06 6.00 -7.89
C VAL A 172 -2.44 5.38 -7.84
N GLU A 173 -2.67 4.38 -8.69
CA GLU A 173 -3.87 3.55 -8.67
C GLU A 173 -3.51 2.13 -8.27
N GLY A 174 -4.20 1.62 -7.25
CA GLY A 174 -4.07 0.26 -6.77
C GLY A 174 -4.69 -0.75 -7.74
N LEU A 175 -4.16 -1.94 -7.75
CA LEU A 175 -4.79 -3.07 -8.42
C LEU A 175 -5.97 -3.58 -7.56
N ILE A 176 -7.05 -3.94 -8.23
CA ILE A 176 -8.27 -4.49 -7.64
C ILE A 176 -8.02 -5.92 -7.15
#